data_91bab84fc6c56a2dbd9258db367c881d
#
_entry.id   91bab84fc6c56a2dbd9258db367c881d
#
_cell.length_a   1.000
_cell.length_b   1.000
_cell.length_c   1.000
_cell.angle_alpha   90.00
_cell.angle_beta   90.00
_cell.angle_gamma   90.00
#
_symmetry.space_group_name_H-M   'P 1'
#
loop_
_entity.id
_entity.type
_entity.pdbx_description
1 polymer ?
#
loop_
_entity_poly.entity_id
_entity_poly.type
_entity_poly.pdbx_seq_one_letter_code
_entity_poly.pdbx_strand_id
1 'polypeptide(L)'
;MENLQIEIDGATFTAKKPKARIWAKMAEFDENKSNLPAAEFIDAHAEIIADIFPELDKDFILDNVDLDDILAIYYKSFLWVTQLITSKLDKVANGKNAGGDKE
;
A
#
# COMPACT_ATOMS: atom_id res chain seq x y z
N MET A 1 -9.91 -11.21 3.26
CA MET A 1 -9.20 -10.06 3.89
C MET A 1 -9.92 -8.77 3.57
N GLU A 2 -10.13 -7.97 4.60
CA GLU A 2 -10.84 -6.71 4.43
C GLU A 2 -9.98 -5.68 3.71
N ASN A 3 -10.66 -4.78 3.01
CA ASN A 3 -9.95 -3.68 2.38
C ASN A 3 -9.42 -2.71 3.42
N LEU A 4 -8.27 -2.15 3.12
CA LEU A 4 -7.64 -1.15 3.97
C LEU A 4 -8.46 0.14 3.98
N GLN A 5 -8.61 0.72 5.16
CA GLN A 5 -9.27 2.01 5.30
C GLN A 5 -8.38 2.98 6.06
N ILE A 6 -8.42 4.25 5.66
CA ILE A 6 -7.72 5.31 6.36
C ILE A 6 -8.68 6.48 6.56
N GLU A 7 -8.35 7.32 7.53
CA GLU A 7 -9.14 8.51 7.82
C GLU A 7 -8.29 9.76 7.60
N ILE A 8 -8.84 10.73 6.86
CA ILE A 8 -8.19 12.02 6.63
C ILE A 8 -9.25 13.09 6.89
N ASP A 9 -8.98 14.00 7.85
CA ASP A 9 -9.87 15.11 8.20
C ASP A 9 -11.30 14.64 8.47
N GLY A 10 -11.44 13.49 9.16
CA GLY A 10 -12.74 12.97 9.54
C GLY A 10 -13.45 12.16 8.48
N ALA A 11 -12.93 12.11 7.26
CA ALA A 11 -13.51 11.31 6.19
C ALA A 11 -12.75 10.00 6.05
N THR A 12 -13.49 8.92 5.84
CA THR A 12 -12.90 7.58 5.68
C THR A 12 -12.76 7.24 4.21
N PHE A 13 -11.58 6.73 3.84
CA PHE A 13 -11.29 6.33 2.48
C PHE A 13 -10.93 4.85 2.46
N THR A 14 -11.43 4.12 1.47
CA THR A 14 -11.22 2.69 1.36
C THR A 14 -10.31 2.39 0.18
N ALA A 15 -9.30 1.56 0.41
CA ALA A 15 -8.38 1.16 -0.64
C ALA A 15 -9.06 0.24 -1.64
N LYS A 16 -8.63 0.38 -2.89
CA LYS A 16 -9.02 -0.56 -3.93
C LYS A 16 -8.00 -1.70 -3.93
N LYS A 17 -8.47 -2.91 -4.24
CA LYS A 17 -7.56 -4.05 -4.34
C LYS A 17 -6.46 -3.72 -5.35
N PRO A 18 -5.19 -3.74 -4.96
CA PRO A 18 -4.11 -3.28 -5.82
C PRO A 18 -3.79 -4.28 -6.92
N LYS A 19 -3.28 -3.74 -8.02
CA LYS A 19 -2.75 -4.56 -9.10
C LYS A 19 -1.27 -4.82 -8.85
N ALA A 20 -0.71 -5.76 -9.60
CA ALA A 20 0.70 -6.15 -9.45
C ALA A 20 1.65 -4.96 -9.58
N ARG A 21 1.29 -3.96 -10.39
CA ARG A 21 2.14 -2.78 -10.57
C ARG A 21 2.40 -2.03 -9.28
N ILE A 22 1.43 -2.06 -8.36
CA ILE A 22 1.60 -1.38 -7.06
C ILE A 22 2.76 -1.99 -6.29
N TRP A 23 2.86 -3.31 -6.29
CA TRP A 23 3.99 -3.97 -5.61
C TRP A 23 5.32 -3.59 -6.24
N ALA A 24 5.39 -3.62 -7.57
CA ALA A 24 6.61 -3.23 -8.27
C ALA A 24 7.00 -1.79 -7.95
N LYS A 25 6.00 -0.89 -7.89
CA LYS A 25 6.24 0.51 -7.58
C LYS A 25 6.76 0.70 -6.17
N MET A 26 6.18 -0.03 -5.21
CA MET A 26 6.63 0.02 -3.82
C MET A 26 8.04 -0.52 -3.66
N ALA A 27 8.34 -1.64 -4.34
CA ALA A 27 9.67 -2.24 -4.26
C ALA A 27 10.74 -1.31 -4.84
N GLU A 28 10.44 -0.73 -5.99
CA GLU A 28 11.36 0.22 -6.62
C GLU A 28 11.59 1.44 -5.74
N PHE A 29 10.50 1.97 -5.17
CA PHE A 29 10.61 3.11 -4.28
C PHE A 29 11.46 2.77 -3.05
N ASP A 30 11.23 1.60 -2.46
CA ASP A 30 11.96 1.20 -1.26
C ASP A 30 13.46 1.09 -1.53
N GLU A 31 13.84 0.64 -2.71
CA GLU A 31 15.25 0.52 -3.09
C GLU A 31 15.90 1.88 -3.32
N ASN A 32 15.14 2.87 -3.77
CA ASN A 32 15.69 4.15 -4.21
C ASN A 32 15.41 5.32 -3.27
N LYS A 33 14.58 5.13 -2.26
CA LYS A 33 14.10 6.26 -1.45
C LYS A 33 15.20 7.01 -0.73
N SER A 34 16.27 6.33 -0.35
CA SER A 34 17.38 6.99 0.36
C SER A 34 18.18 7.94 -0.55
N ASN A 35 17.99 7.83 -1.86
CA ASN A 35 18.67 8.67 -2.83
C ASN A 35 17.81 9.82 -3.33
N LEU A 36 16.57 9.91 -2.89
CA LEU A 36 15.65 10.95 -3.36
C LEU A 36 15.90 12.27 -2.63
N PRO A 37 15.79 13.39 -3.33
CA PRO A 37 15.76 14.69 -2.65
C PRO A 37 14.60 14.75 -1.66
N ALA A 38 14.76 15.54 -0.60
CA ALA A 38 13.78 15.58 0.48
C ALA A 38 12.35 15.86 -0.03
N ALA A 39 12.21 16.80 -0.96
CA ALA A 39 10.89 17.13 -1.48
C ALA A 39 10.26 15.97 -2.23
N GLU A 40 11.07 15.21 -2.96
CA GLU A 40 10.57 14.08 -3.74
C GLU A 40 10.28 12.87 -2.87
N PHE A 41 10.91 12.78 -1.71
CA PHE A 41 10.69 11.68 -0.78
C PHE A 41 9.22 11.61 -0.35
N ILE A 42 8.69 12.74 0.12
CA ILE A 42 7.30 12.80 0.56
C ILE A 42 6.35 12.70 -0.63
N ASP A 43 6.69 13.36 -1.73
CA ASP A 43 5.86 13.32 -2.95
C ASP A 43 5.68 11.88 -3.45
N ALA A 44 6.74 11.09 -3.42
CA ALA A 44 6.67 9.70 -3.86
C ALA A 44 5.78 8.85 -2.96
N HIS A 45 5.82 9.08 -1.65
CA HIS A 45 4.91 8.40 -0.73
C HIS A 45 3.46 8.72 -1.08
N ALA A 46 3.17 9.99 -1.31
CA ALA A 46 1.81 10.43 -1.63
C ALA A 46 1.32 9.83 -2.93
N GLU A 47 2.21 9.73 -3.91
CA GLU A 47 1.83 9.17 -5.20
C GLU A 47 1.42 7.70 -5.08
N ILE A 48 2.16 6.91 -4.32
CA ILE A 48 1.83 5.50 -4.13
C ILE A 48 0.53 5.35 -3.36
N ILE A 49 0.33 6.17 -2.32
CA ILE A 49 -0.92 6.15 -1.57
C ILE A 49 -2.10 6.47 -2.50
N ALA A 50 -1.94 7.46 -3.36
CA ALA A 50 -3.00 7.83 -4.31
C ALA A 50 -3.33 6.69 -5.26
N ASP A 51 -2.34 5.89 -5.63
CA ASP A 51 -2.58 4.74 -6.49
C ASP A 51 -3.41 3.66 -5.82
N ILE A 52 -3.37 3.59 -4.50
CA ILE A 52 -4.09 2.57 -3.73
C ILE A 52 -5.51 3.02 -3.39
N PHE A 53 -5.70 4.32 -3.15
CA PHE A 53 -6.99 4.88 -2.75
C PHE A 53 -7.60 5.66 -3.92
N PRO A 54 -8.58 5.09 -4.62
CA PRO A 54 -9.08 5.70 -5.88
C PRO A 54 -9.78 7.04 -5.69
N GLU A 55 -10.21 7.34 -4.48
CA GLU A 55 -10.88 8.61 -4.21
C GLU A 55 -9.90 9.74 -3.90
N LEU A 56 -8.61 9.42 -3.79
CA LEU A 56 -7.59 10.38 -3.43
C LEU A 56 -6.66 10.62 -4.61
N ASP A 57 -6.19 11.85 -4.76
CA ASP A 57 -5.09 12.12 -5.66
C ASP A 57 -3.91 12.63 -4.85
N LYS A 58 -2.74 12.70 -5.50
CA LYS A 58 -1.51 13.08 -4.82
C LYS A 58 -1.61 14.46 -4.17
N ASP A 59 -2.21 15.42 -4.88
CA ASP A 59 -2.30 16.78 -4.36
C ASP A 59 -3.21 16.85 -3.15
N PHE A 60 -4.32 16.11 -3.16
CA PHE A 60 -5.19 16.06 -1.99
C PHE A 60 -4.43 15.54 -0.78
N ILE A 61 -3.66 14.47 -0.98
CA ILE A 61 -2.87 13.88 0.10
C ILE A 61 -1.85 14.87 0.63
N LEU A 62 -1.11 15.52 -0.27
CA LEU A 62 -0.09 16.47 0.14
C LEU A 62 -0.66 17.68 0.88
N ASP A 63 -1.89 18.07 0.55
CA ASP A 63 -2.51 19.24 1.15
C ASP A 63 -3.27 18.94 2.44
N ASN A 64 -3.69 17.70 2.65
CA ASN A 64 -4.62 17.37 3.74
C ASN A 64 -4.10 16.37 4.75
N VAL A 65 -3.08 15.59 4.43
CA VAL A 65 -2.50 14.64 5.37
C VAL A 65 -1.40 15.33 6.16
N ASP A 66 -1.46 15.22 7.48
CA ASP A 66 -0.44 15.81 8.34
C ASP A 66 0.92 15.18 8.06
N LEU A 67 1.97 15.99 8.17
CA LEU A 67 3.32 15.54 7.85
C LEU A 67 3.73 14.30 8.64
N ASP A 68 3.35 14.22 9.91
CA ASP A 68 3.71 13.10 10.74
C ASP A 68 2.86 11.85 10.50
N ASP A 69 1.78 11.98 9.73
CA ASP A 69 0.92 10.85 9.43
C ASP A 69 1.22 10.18 8.09
N ILE A 70 1.87 10.89 7.16
CA ILE A 70 2.01 10.35 5.81
C ILE A 70 2.85 9.08 5.77
N LEU A 71 3.91 9.01 6.56
CA LEU A 71 4.74 7.81 6.60
C LEU A 71 4.01 6.64 7.25
N ALA A 72 3.20 6.93 8.27
CA ALA A 72 2.40 5.90 8.92
C ALA A 72 1.35 5.33 7.97
N ILE A 73 0.71 6.17 7.19
CA ILE A 73 -0.28 5.74 6.21
C ILE A 73 0.39 4.88 5.14
N TYR A 74 1.56 5.31 4.66
CA TYR A 74 2.29 4.53 3.68
C TYR A 74 2.67 3.15 4.24
N TYR A 75 3.20 3.12 5.46
CA TYR A 75 3.63 1.87 6.07
C TYR A 75 2.44 0.92 6.25
N LYS A 76 1.31 1.44 6.70
CA LYS A 76 0.09 0.64 6.84
C LYS A 76 -0.34 0.08 5.48
N SER A 77 -0.24 0.88 4.44
CA SER A 77 -0.56 0.45 3.08
C SER A 77 0.39 -0.64 2.59
N PHE A 78 1.68 -0.47 2.89
CA PHE A 78 2.70 -1.44 2.52
C PHE A 78 2.45 -2.79 3.19
N LEU A 79 2.14 -2.78 4.49
CA LEU A 79 1.85 -4.01 5.21
C LEU A 79 0.62 -4.70 4.63
N TRP A 80 -0.40 -3.93 4.30
CA TRP A 80 -1.62 -4.50 3.72
C TRP A 80 -1.34 -5.17 2.37
N VAL A 81 -0.59 -4.50 1.49
CA VAL A 81 -0.22 -5.08 0.20
C VAL A 81 0.59 -6.35 0.39
N THR A 82 1.54 -6.32 1.31
CA THR A 82 2.37 -7.48 1.63
C THR A 82 1.51 -8.65 2.12
N GLN A 83 0.53 -8.37 2.97
CA GLN A 83 -0.37 -9.40 3.48
C GLN A 83 -1.22 -10.02 2.38
N LEU A 84 -1.64 -9.23 1.41
CA LEU A 84 -2.39 -9.76 0.29
C LEU A 84 -1.56 -10.78 -0.50
N ILE A 85 -0.30 -10.47 -0.73
CA ILE A 85 0.61 -11.38 -1.44
C ILE A 85 0.83 -12.65 -0.63
N THR A 86 1.17 -12.49 0.65
CA THR A 86 1.49 -13.61 1.53
C THR A 86 0.28 -14.53 1.69
N SER A 87 -0.87 -13.94 1.89
CA SER A 87 -2.11 -14.70 2.07
C SER A 87 -2.42 -15.54 0.83
N LYS A 88 -2.20 -14.97 -0.35
CA LYS A 88 -2.44 -15.68 -1.60
C LYS A 88 -1.46 -16.82 -1.79
N LEU A 89 -0.19 -16.59 -1.47
CA LEU A 89 0.83 -17.64 -1.58
C LEU A 89 0.52 -18.78 -0.64
N ASP A 90 0.09 -18.49 0.58
CA ASP A 90 -0.29 -19.52 1.53
C ASP A 90 -1.43 -20.37 1.00
N LYS A 91 -2.42 -19.75 0.38
CA LYS A 91 -3.53 -20.48 -0.21
C LYS A 91 -3.08 -21.39 -1.33
N VAL A 92 -2.19 -20.92 -2.18
CA VAL A 92 -1.68 -21.72 -3.27
C VAL A 92 -0.91 -22.93 -2.74
N ALA A 93 -0.03 -22.69 -1.77
CA ALA A 93 0.77 -23.76 -1.21
C ALA A 93 -0.08 -24.80 -0.48
N ASN A 94 -1.00 -24.34 0.36
CA ASN A 94 -1.80 -25.24 1.19
C ASN A 94 -2.95 -25.86 0.42
N GLY A 95 -3.48 -25.14 -0.53
CA GLY A 95 -4.56 -25.65 -1.36
C GLY A 95 -4.16 -26.85 -2.18
N LYS A 96 -2.93 -26.89 -2.61
CA LYS A 96 -2.42 -28.03 -3.38
C LYS A 96 -2.27 -29.25 -2.53
N ASN A 97 -1.99 -29.06 -1.27
CA ASN A 97 -1.80 -30.18 -0.36
C ASN A 97 -3.11 -30.71 0.18
N ALA A 98 -4.10 -29.90 0.11
CA ALA A 98 -5.39 -30.36 0.54
C ALA A 98 -5.94 -31.36 -0.47
N GLY A 99 -5.09 -31.24 -0.84
CA GLY A 99 -5.31 -32.13 -1.48
C GLY A 99 -4.47 -32.40 -1.04
N GLY A 100 -4.23 -31.92 -0.27
CA GLY A 100 -3.61 -32.04 0.03
C GLY A 100 -3.09 -32.16 0.37
N ASP A 101 -2.95 -32.16 0.54
CA ASP A 101 -2.30 -32.05 1.06
C ASP A 101 -2.05 -32.12 1.45
N LYS A 102 -2.31 -32.19 1.81
CA LYS A 102 -2.05 -31.98 2.35
C LYS A 102 -1.75 -32.00 2.56
N GLU A 103 -2.00 -31.87 2.49
CA GLU A 103 -1.62 -31.56 2.76
C GLU A 103 -1.36 -31.49 2.87
#